data_b08f6c324326bf4898dcf027067067e4
#
_entry.id   b08f6c324326bf4898dcf027067067e4
#
_cell.length_a   1.000
_cell.length_b   1.000
_cell.length_c   1.000
_cell.angle_alpha   90.00
_cell.angle_beta   90.00
_cell.angle_gamma   90.00
#
_symmetry.space_group_name_H-M   'P 1'
#
loop_
_entity.id
_entity.type
_entity.pdbx_description
1 polymer ?
#
loop_
_entity_poly.entity_id
_entity_poly.type
_entity_poly.pdbx_seq_one_letter_code
_entity_poly.pdbx_strand_id
1 'polypeptide(L)'
;MKKLAIIFTICISALTVGAQDVIWKMGYEIAFPFSSTKEFADQVSWRGVSMDFDRLINDNMALGLGVSWSVFLEKEANSYYEWEQMLIHGTQVRYINNIPILARFSWYQPASTFQTYFTAGVGTVWQQQRREIGLWAFEGNYWQFALSPEAGIIFPVGRSYLTAKVKYMQGFKTSEAPALQYLGIGVGFAW
;
A
#
# COMPACT_ATOMS: atom_id res chain seq x y z
N MET A 1 -9.43 15.37 -23.65
CA MET A 1 -8.05 15.78 -23.39
C MET A 1 -7.95 17.16 -22.70
N LYS A 2 -8.63 18.24 -23.17
CA LYS A 2 -8.54 19.58 -22.53
C LYS A 2 -9.00 19.60 -21.05
N LYS A 3 -10.07 18.86 -20.69
CA LYS A 3 -10.57 18.79 -19.30
C LYS A 3 -9.57 18.11 -18.34
N LEU A 4 -8.87 17.08 -18.82
CA LEU A 4 -7.83 16.38 -18.05
C LEU A 4 -6.61 17.28 -17.80
N ALA A 5 -6.20 18.06 -18.82
CA ALA A 5 -5.11 19.02 -18.70
C ALA A 5 -5.42 20.13 -17.68
N ILE A 6 -6.66 20.62 -17.66
CA ILE A 6 -7.11 21.65 -16.69
C ILE A 6 -7.07 21.10 -15.25
N ILE A 7 -7.57 19.88 -15.02
CA ILE A 7 -7.53 19.22 -13.71
C ILE A 7 -6.07 19.03 -13.27
N PHE A 8 -5.20 18.56 -14.17
CA PHE A 8 -3.78 18.37 -13.88
C PHE A 8 -3.06 19.68 -13.58
N THR A 9 -3.38 20.78 -14.30
CA THR A 9 -2.84 22.12 -14.03
C THR A 9 -3.30 22.67 -12.69
N ILE A 10 -4.58 22.49 -12.33
CA ILE A 10 -5.12 22.90 -11.02
C ILE A 10 -4.45 22.11 -9.88
N CYS A 11 -4.23 20.79 -10.06
CA CYS A 11 -3.51 19.98 -9.07
C CYS A 11 -2.06 20.44 -8.90
N ILE A 12 -1.36 20.79 -9.98
CA ILE A 12 0.04 21.28 -9.91
C ILE A 12 0.10 22.65 -9.25
N SER A 13 -0.82 23.58 -9.56
CA SER A 13 -0.84 24.91 -8.95
C SER A 13 -1.18 24.88 -7.45
N ALA A 14 -1.93 23.87 -6.98
CA ALA A 14 -2.18 23.67 -5.56
C ALA A 14 -0.94 23.19 -4.79
N LEU A 15 0.08 22.63 -5.48
CA LEU A 15 1.32 22.15 -4.86
C LEU A 15 2.38 23.26 -4.66
N THR A 16 2.20 24.44 -5.25
CA THR A 16 3.24 25.51 -5.23
C THR A 16 3.10 26.52 -4.09
N VAL A 17 2.08 26.40 -3.23
CA VAL A 17 1.85 27.35 -2.12
C VAL A 17 2.40 26.77 -0.83
N GLY A 18 3.59 27.25 -0.40
CA GLY A 18 4.17 27.08 0.93
C GLY A 18 4.94 25.75 1.14
N ALA A 19 6.25 25.80 0.93
CA ALA A 19 7.15 24.67 1.19
C ALA A 19 7.37 24.35 2.69
N GLN A 20 6.74 25.09 3.61
CA GLN A 20 6.93 24.94 5.06
C GLN A 20 5.94 23.99 5.75
N ASP A 21 4.86 23.58 5.07
CA ASP A 21 3.75 22.84 5.67
C ASP A 21 3.59 21.40 5.08
N VAL A 22 4.69 20.84 4.58
CA VAL A 22 4.66 19.53 3.92
C VAL A 22 5.54 18.55 4.65
N ILE A 23 4.98 17.39 4.95
CA ILE A 23 5.69 16.25 5.54
C ILE A 23 5.83 15.16 4.49
N TRP A 24 7.06 14.85 4.11
CA TRP A 24 7.39 13.69 3.31
C TRP A 24 7.75 12.53 4.21
N LYS A 25 7.21 11.35 3.94
CA LYS A 25 7.57 10.11 4.64
C LYS A 25 7.92 9.06 3.61
N MET A 26 9.06 8.40 3.80
CA MET A 26 9.49 7.28 2.97
C MET A 26 9.97 6.16 3.87
N GLY A 27 9.55 4.92 3.60
CA GLY A 27 9.89 3.81 4.47
C GLY A 27 9.84 2.44 3.81
N TYR A 28 10.46 1.50 4.49
CA TYR A 28 10.36 0.07 4.25
C TYR A 28 9.16 -0.49 5.01
N GLU A 29 8.49 -1.46 4.41
CA GLU A 29 7.27 -2.04 4.96
C GLU A 29 7.28 -3.56 4.83
N ILE A 30 6.93 -4.25 5.91
CA ILE A 30 6.67 -5.68 5.96
C ILE A 30 5.17 -5.87 5.99
N ALA A 31 4.62 -6.73 5.12
CA ALA A 31 3.19 -6.96 5.05
C ALA A 31 2.83 -8.41 5.38
N PHE A 32 1.84 -8.56 6.26
CA PHE A 32 1.30 -9.83 6.73
C PHE A 32 -0.05 -10.07 6.07
N PRO A 33 -0.20 -11.11 5.23
CA PRO A 33 -1.45 -11.38 4.54
C PRO A 33 -2.53 -11.88 5.49
N PHE A 34 -3.79 -11.50 5.22
CA PHE A 34 -4.99 -11.98 5.92
C PHE A 34 -6.05 -12.47 4.95
N SER A 35 -6.99 -13.28 5.45
CA SER A 35 -8.19 -13.72 4.72
C SER A 35 -7.86 -14.18 3.30
N SER A 36 -8.55 -13.69 2.29
CA SER A 36 -8.39 -14.09 0.88
C SER A 36 -6.99 -13.85 0.31
N THR A 37 -6.24 -12.87 0.82
CA THR A 37 -4.83 -12.69 0.44
C THR A 37 -3.99 -13.86 0.96
N LYS A 38 -4.23 -14.26 2.21
CA LYS A 38 -3.56 -15.39 2.84
C LYS A 38 -3.91 -16.73 2.16
N GLU A 39 -5.16 -16.92 1.74
CA GLU A 39 -5.59 -18.10 1.00
C GLU A 39 -4.87 -18.26 -0.34
N PHE A 40 -4.50 -17.16 -0.98
CA PHE A 40 -3.78 -17.18 -2.25
C PHE A 40 -2.25 -17.25 -2.05
N ALA A 41 -1.69 -16.47 -1.09
CA ALA A 41 -0.28 -16.44 -0.75
C ALA A 41 -0.12 -16.19 0.75
N ASP A 42 0.24 -17.23 1.52
CA ASP A 42 0.31 -17.20 2.99
C ASP A 42 1.61 -16.59 3.53
N GLN A 43 2.64 -16.46 2.70
CA GLN A 43 3.93 -15.98 3.17
C GLN A 43 3.94 -14.46 3.39
N VAL A 44 4.62 -14.06 4.46
CA VAL A 44 4.87 -12.64 4.80
C VAL A 44 5.65 -11.97 3.67
N SER A 45 5.20 -10.81 3.25
CA SER A 45 5.91 -9.97 2.29
C SER A 45 7.02 -9.18 2.99
N TRP A 46 8.27 -9.53 2.68
CA TRP A 46 9.47 -8.79 3.08
C TRP A 46 9.87 -7.73 2.06
N ARG A 47 9.08 -7.54 1.00
CA ARG A 47 9.35 -6.63 -0.11
C ARG A 47 8.28 -5.56 -0.16
N GLY A 48 8.45 -4.52 0.65
CA GLY A 48 7.51 -3.41 0.69
C GLY A 48 8.23 -2.08 0.84
N VAL A 49 7.75 -1.08 0.10
CA VAL A 49 8.18 0.32 0.24
C VAL A 49 6.94 1.20 0.26
N SER A 50 7.02 2.31 0.95
CA SER A 50 5.95 3.31 0.98
C SER A 50 6.52 4.71 0.88
N MET A 51 5.77 5.59 0.22
CA MET A 51 6.02 7.01 0.11
C MET A 51 4.71 7.75 0.39
N ASP A 52 4.73 8.64 1.35
CA ASP A 52 3.60 9.44 1.76
C ASP A 52 3.96 10.92 1.66
N PHE A 53 3.03 11.71 1.16
CA PHE A 53 3.10 13.15 1.06
C PHE A 53 1.90 13.73 1.79
N ASP A 54 2.10 14.38 2.92
CA ASP A 54 1.06 14.99 3.75
C ASP A 54 1.27 16.49 3.81
N ARG A 55 0.28 17.28 3.40
CA ARG A 55 0.25 18.74 3.53
C ARG A 55 -0.58 19.13 4.74
N LEU A 56 0.02 19.86 5.67
CA LEU A 56 -0.68 20.39 6.84
C LEU A 56 -1.74 21.40 6.43
N ILE A 57 -2.95 21.22 6.94
CA ILE A 57 -4.06 22.18 6.84
C ILE A 57 -4.04 23.09 8.07
N ASN A 58 -3.65 22.55 9.21
CA ASN A 58 -3.45 23.23 10.47
C ASN A 58 -2.41 22.44 11.30
N ASP A 59 -2.12 22.90 12.52
CA ASP A 59 -1.08 22.32 13.40
C ASP A 59 -1.25 20.82 13.68
N ASN A 60 -2.45 20.27 13.49
CA ASN A 60 -2.78 18.90 13.86
C ASN A 60 -3.31 18.04 12.70
N MET A 61 -3.69 18.64 11.59
CA MET A 61 -4.36 17.93 10.49
C MET A 61 -3.65 18.13 9.17
N ALA A 62 -3.57 17.06 8.39
CA ALA A 62 -3.01 17.09 7.04
C ALA A 62 -3.89 16.34 6.05
N LEU A 63 -3.86 16.80 4.80
CA LEU A 63 -4.34 16.07 3.63
C LEU A 63 -3.15 15.69 2.76
N GLY A 64 -3.21 14.49 2.20
CA GLY A 64 -2.08 14.00 1.44
C GLY A 64 -2.39 12.91 0.44
N LEU A 65 -1.32 12.37 -0.11
CA LEU A 65 -1.32 11.23 -1.01
C LEU A 65 -0.31 10.21 -0.50
N GLY A 66 -0.66 8.92 -0.61
CA GLY A 66 0.24 7.83 -0.29
C GLY A 66 0.27 6.82 -1.42
N VAL A 67 1.47 6.36 -1.72
CA VAL A 67 1.72 5.26 -2.65
C VAL A 67 2.59 4.25 -1.94
N SER A 68 2.24 2.98 -2.04
CA SER A 68 3.11 1.92 -1.55
C SER A 68 3.18 0.77 -2.55
N TRP A 69 4.13 -0.09 -2.35
CA TRP A 69 4.31 -1.30 -3.16
C TRP A 69 4.64 -2.44 -2.23
N SER A 70 3.99 -3.59 -2.41
CA SER A 70 4.34 -4.82 -1.71
C SER A 70 4.07 -6.05 -2.57
N VAL A 71 4.86 -7.11 -2.33
CA VAL A 71 4.82 -8.35 -3.10
C VAL A 71 4.71 -9.52 -2.16
N PHE A 72 3.59 -10.23 -2.24
CA PHE A 72 3.45 -11.54 -1.59
C PHE A 72 3.88 -12.61 -2.58
N LEU A 73 4.69 -13.54 -2.11
CA LEU A 73 5.24 -14.65 -2.90
C LEU A 73 5.09 -15.93 -2.11
N GLU A 74 4.48 -16.93 -2.71
CA GLU A 74 4.45 -18.27 -2.15
C GLU A 74 4.91 -19.31 -3.16
N LYS A 75 5.74 -20.25 -2.71
CA LYS A 75 6.25 -21.34 -3.51
C LYS A 75 5.89 -22.66 -2.84
N GLU A 76 5.14 -23.48 -3.57
CA GLU A 76 4.70 -24.79 -3.14
C GLU A 76 5.24 -25.87 -4.09
N ALA A 77 6.05 -26.78 -3.56
CA ALA A 77 6.60 -27.88 -4.35
C ALA A 77 5.59 -29.03 -4.41
N ASN A 78 5.54 -29.71 -5.56
CA ASN A 78 4.69 -30.89 -5.80
C ASN A 78 3.19 -30.64 -5.57
N SER A 79 2.68 -29.47 -5.97
CA SER A 79 1.25 -29.17 -5.89
C SER A 79 0.50 -29.64 -7.14
N TYR A 80 -0.81 -29.90 -6.95
CA TYR A 80 -1.74 -30.20 -8.02
C TYR A 80 -2.64 -29.01 -8.25
N TYR A 81 -2.87 -28.68 -9.51
CA TYR A 81 -3.79 -27.63 -9.91
C TYR A 81 -4.72 -28.12 -11.01
N GLU A 82 -6.02 -28.00 -10.77
CA GLU A 82 -7.05 -28.35 -11.73
C GLU A 82 -7.41 -27.11 -12.55
N TRP A 83 -7.21 -27.20 -13.86
CA TRP A 83 -7.60 -26.20 -14.82
C TRP A 83 -8.58 -26.83 -15.83
N GLU A 84 -9.84 -26.38 -15.83
CA GLU A 84 -10.94 -26.92 -16.62
C GLU A 84 -11.11 -28.43 -16.38
N GLN A 85 -10.47 -29.28 -17.15
CA GLN A 85 -10.51 -30.76 -17.00
C GLN A 85 -9.10 -31.37 -16.97
N MET A 86 -8.06 -30.52 -16.86
CA MET A 86 -6.67 -30.97 -16.80
C MET A 86 -6.10 -30.83 -15.38
N LEU A 87 -5.48 -31.89 -14.90
CA LEU A 87 -4.73 -31.92 -13.67
C LEU A 87 -3.26 -31.63 -13.97
N ILE A 88 -2.78 -30.45 -13.56
CA ILE A 88 -1.40 -30.05 -13.75
C ILE A 88 -0.64 -30.31 -12.44
N HIS A 89 0.43 -31.09 -12.52
CA HIS A 89 1.31 -31.39 -11.39
C HIS A 89 2.65 -30.71 -11.57
N GLY A 90 3.13 -30.03 -10.51
CA GLY A 90 4.43 -29.35 -10.56
C GLY A 90 4.69 -28.45 -9.37
N THR A 91 5.79 -27.72 -9.43
CA THR A 91 6.04 -26.63 -8.49
C THR A 91 5.14 -25.47 -8.84
N GLN A 92 4.32 -25.06 -7.90
CA GLN A 92 3.46 -23.89 -8.01
C GLN A 92 4.13 -22.68 -7.38
N VAL A 93 4.11 -21.54 -8.09
CA VAL A 93 4.56 -20.24 -7.55
C VAL A 93 3.40 -19.27 -7.72
N ARG A 94 3.02 -18.65 -6.60
CA ARG A 94 1.93 -17.66 -6.55
C ARG A 94 2.50 -16.29 -6.16
N TYR A 95 2.14 -15.27 -6.92
CA TYR A 95 2.54 -13.89 -6.69
C TYR A 95 1.31 -13.01 -6.55
N ILE A 96 1.36 -12.09 -5.59
CA ILE A 96 0.49 -10.91 -5.56
C ILE A 96 1.40 -9.69 -5.52
N ASN A 97 1.36 -8.91 -6.57
CA ASN A 97 2.02 -7.61 -6.64
C ASN A 97 0.94 -6.54 -6.51
N ASN A 98 1.07 -5.62 -5.57
CA ASN A 98 0.04 -4.61 -5.33
C ASN A 98 0.65 -3.22 -5.14
N ILE A 99 -0.06 -2.22 -5.69
CA ILE A 99 0.30 -0.80 -5.63
C ILE A 99 -0.94 -0.01 -5.22
N PRO A 100 -1.15 0.23 -3.92
CA PRO A 100 -2.17 1.16 -3.44
C PRO A 100 -1.79 2.60 -3.75
N ILE A 101 -2.80 3.38 -4.19
CA ILE A 101 -2.73 4.83 -4.39
C ILE A 101 -3.89 5.43 -3.60
N LEU A 102 -3.58 6.17 -2.54
CA LEU A 102 -4.54 6.59 -1.53
C LEU A 102 -4.49 8.10 -1.33
N ALA A 103 -5.66 8.74 -1.31
CA ALA A 103 -5.82 10.02 -0.66
C ALA A 103 -5.82 9.78 0.86
N ARG A 104 -5.13 10.63 1.61
CA ARG A 104 -4.86 10.46 3.04
C ARG A 104 -5.39 11.65 3.82
N PHE A 105 -6.07 11.38 4.92
CA PHE A 105 -6.37 12.35 5.96
C PHE A 105 -5.63 11.94 7.22
N SER A 106 -4.72 12.78 7.69
CA SER A 106 -3.86 12.49 8.85
C SER A 106 -4.16 13.46 9.98
N TRP A 107 -4.26 12.92 11.19
CA TRP A 107 -4.35 13.69 12.42
C TRP A 107 -3.11 13.44 13.27
N TYR A 108 -2.38 14.49 13.58
CA TYR A 108 -1.14 14.48 14.35
C TYR A 108 -1.42 14.98 15.77
N GLN A 109 -1.04 14.19 16.75
CA GLN A 109 -1.15 14.58 18.15
C GLN A 109 0.17 15.23 18.58
N PRO A 110 0.16 16.51 18.98
CA PRO A 110 1.37 17.18 19.44
C PRO A 110 1.88 16.54 20.73
N ALA A 111 3.18 16.30 20.79
CA ALA A 111 3.85 15.80 21.98
C ALA A 111 5.27 16.39 22.07
N SER A 112 5.82 16.43 23.27
CA SER A 112 7.13 17.04 23.53
C SER A 112 8.32 16.20 23.07
N THR A 113 8.19 14.85 23.05
CA THR A 113 9.32 13.95 22.77
C THR A 113 9.12 13.16 21.48
N PHE A 114 7.91 12.74 21.17
CA PHE A 114 7.55 12.02 19.96
C PHE A 114 6.15 12.43 19.54
N GLN A 115 5.87 12.37 18.25
CA GLN A 115 4.56 12.73 17.71
C GLN A 115 3.84 11.47 17.25
N THR A 116 2.64 11.22 17.77
CA THR A 116 1.76 10.17 17.26
C THR A 116 0.88 10.71 16.15
N TYR A 117 0.50 9.86 15.21
CA TYR A 117 -0.45 10.23 14.18
C TYR A 117 -1.38 9.06 13.82
N PHE A 118 -2.57 9.43 13.38
CA PHE A 118 -3.56 8.52 12.83
C PHE A 118 -3.93 8.99 11.43
N THR A 119 -3.99 8.06 10.48
CA THR A 119 -4.32 8.38 9.09
C THR A 119 -5.45 7.46 8.62
N ALA A 120 -6.41 8.04 7.92
CA ALA A 120 -7.39 7.33 7.12
C ALA A 120 -7.05 7.51 5.64
N GLY A 121 -6.73 6.42 4.97
CA GLY A 121 -6.47 6.38 3.54
C GLY A 121 -7.68 5.85 2.77
N VAL A 122 -8.03 6.49 1.66
CA VAL A 122 -9.09 6.06 0.76
C VAL A 122 -8.62 6.24 -0.69
N GLY A 123 -8.86 5.24 -1.53
CA GLY A 123 -8.46 5.33 -2.94
C GLY A 123 -8.60 4.02 -3.69
N THR A 124 -7.58 3.64 -4.41
CA THR A 124 -7.58 2.43 -5.24
C THR A 124 -6.29 1.64 -5.04
N VAL A 125 -6.36 0.34 -5.27
CA VAL A 125 -5.20 -0.53 -5.34
C VAL A 125 -5.19 -1.24 -6.69
N TRP A 126 -4.06 -1.12 -7.39
CA TRP A 126 -3.74 -1.99 -8.50
C TRP A 126 -3.15 -3.27 -7.96
N GLN A 127 -3.69 -4.41 -8.40
CA GLN A 127 -3.26 -5.74 -7.98
C GLN A 127 -3.02 -6.62 -9.21
N GLN A 128 -1.85 -7.22 -9.27
CA GLN A 128 -1.50 -8.26 -10.23
C GLN A 128 -1.38 -9.58 -9.47
N GLN A 129 -2.19 -10.55 -9.86
CA GLN A 129 -2.08 -11.92 -9.38
C GLN A 129 -1.49 -12.79 -10.47
N ARG A 130 -0.48 -13.57 -10.14
CA ARG A 130 0.15 -14.50 -11.06
C ARG A 130 0.33 -15.86 -10.39
N ARG A 131 -0.05 -16.89 -11.10
CA ARG A 131 0.14 -18.28 -10.70
C ARG A 131 0.91 -19.00 -11.79
N GLU A 132 2.04 -19.58 -11.43
CA GLU A 132 2.89 -20.36 -12.32
C GLU A 132 2.89 -21.82 -11.87
N ILE A 133 2.70 -22.78 -12.78
CA ILE A 133 2.77 -24.21 -12.52
C ILE A 133 3.54 -24.86 -13.66
N GLY A 134 4.77 -25.28 -13.39
CA GLY A 134 5.66 -25.81 -14.42
C GLY A 134 5.90 -24.79 -15.55
N LEU A 135 5.40 -25.07 -16.76
CA LEU A 135 5.52 -24.19 -17.93
C LEU A 135 4.30 -23.27 -18.13
N TRP A 136 3.26 -23.42 -17.31
CA TRP A 136 2.02 -22.67 -17.45
C TRP A 136 2.03 -21.45 -16.51
N ALA A 137 1.62 -20.29 -17.01
CA ALA A 137 1.46 -19.07 -16.25
C ALA A 137 0.08 -18.46 -16.48
N PHE A 138 -0.63 -18.19 -15.40
CA PHE A 138 -1.93 -17.53 -15.37
C PHE A 138 -1.77 -16.18 -14.68
N GLU A 139 -2.19 -15.11 -15.33
CA GLU A 139 -2.01 -13.75 -14.82
C GLU A 139 -3.32 -12.96 -14.94
N GLY A 140 -3.64 -12.21 -13.89
CA GLY A 140 -4.76 -11.28 -13.86
C GLY A 140 -4.33 -9.94 -13.27
N ASN A 141 -4.83 -8.84 -13.84
CA ASN A 141 -4.59 -7.47 -13.39
C ASN A 141 -5.92 -6.84 -13.00
N TYR A 142 -6.00 -6.29 -11.79
CA TYR A 142 -7.24 -5.82 -11.21
C TYR A 142 -7.07 -4.45 -10.57
N TRP A 143 -8.12 -3.63 -10.64
CA TRP A 143 -8.27 -2.41 -9.88
C TRP A 143 -9.40 -2.57 -8.86
N GLN A 144 -9.11 -2.23 -7.62
CA GLN A 144 -10.07 -2.35 -6.51
C GLN A 144 -10.15 -1.03 -5.74
N PHE A 145 -11.34 -0.68 -5.25
CA PHE A 145 -11.46 0.36 -4.25
C PHE A 145 -10.74 -0.08 -2.97
N ALA A 146 -10.05 0.84 -2.29
CA ALA A 146 -9.25 0.51 -1.12
C ALA A 146 -9.45 1.51 0.03
N LEU A 147 -9.41 0.98 1.25
CA LEU A 147 -9.33 1.73 2.50
C LEU A 147 -8.10 1.29 3.28
N SER A 148 -7.45 2.24 3.96
CA SER A 148 -6.26 1.95 4.76
C SER A 148 -6.21 2.85 5.99
N PRO A 149 -6.73 2.41 7.15
CA PRO A 149 -6.40 3.03 8.42
C PRO A 149 -4.93 2.74 8.77
N GLU A 150 -4.24 3.77 9.29
CA GLU A 150 -2.84 3.72 9.70
C GLU A 150 -2.67 4.46 11.02
N ALA A 151 -1.82 3.94 11.88
CA ALA A 151 -1.35 4.61 13.09
C ALA A 151 0.18 4.57 13.11
N GLY A 152 0.80 5.66 13.57
CA GLY A 152 2.25 5.71 13.59
C GLY A 152 2.79 6.71 14.61
N ILE A 153 4.11 6.68 14.72
CA ILE A 153 4.89 7.53 15.64
C ILE A 153 6.04 8.14 14.84
N ILE A 154 6.31 9.40 15.13
CA ILE A 154 7.42 10.17 14.54
C ILE A 154 8.37 10.57 15.68
N PHE A 155 9.63 10.20 15.55
CA PHE A 155 10.69 10.54 16.51
C PHE A 155 11.68 11.50 15.87
N PRO A 156 12.05 12.60 16.52
CA PRO A 156 13.11 13.47 16.03
C PRO A 156 14.48 12.80 16.19
N VAL A 157 15.24 12.75 15.09
CA VAL A 157 16.60 12.19 15.04
C VAL A 157 17.50 13.17 14.29
N GLY A 158 18.18 14.05 15.04
CA GLY A 158 19.02 15.08 14.46
C GLY A 158 18.22 16.10 13.65
N ARG A 159 18.44 16.15 12.32
CA ARG A 159 17.73 17.04 11.39
C ARG A 159 16.57 16.36 10.65
N SER A 160 16.39 15.08 10.85
CA SER A 160 15.35 14.24 10.22
C SER A 160 14.49 13.61 11.30
N TYR A 161 13.44 12.96 10.88
CA TYR A 161 12.54 12.22 11.77
C TYR A 161 12.52 10.76 11.39
N LEU A 162 12.59 9.87 12.36
CA LEU A 162 12.35 8.44 12.18
C LEU A 162 10.85 8.18 12.35
N THR A 163 10.27 7.35 11.49
CA THR A 163 8.86 6.96 11.57
C THR A 163 8.73 5.46 11.79
N ALA A 164 7.77 5.08 12.62
CA ALA A 164 7.29 3.70 12.73
C ALA A 164 5.77 3.71 12.59
N LYS A 165 5.24 2.78 11.78
CA LYS A 165 3.81 2.75 11.48
C LYS A 165 3.25 1.34 11.40
N VAL A 166 1.97 1.22 11.69
CA VAL A 166 1.14 0.05 11.45
C VAL A 166 -0.04 0.49 10.61
N LYS A 167 -0.32 -0.21 9.52
CA LYS A 167 -1.49 0.03 8.68
C LYS A 167 -2.23 -1.26 8.37
N TYR A 168 -3.54 -1.17 8.25
CA TYR A 168 -4.36 -2.23 7.69
C TYR A 168 -4.80 -1.83 6.28
N MET A 169 -4.62 -2.72 5.32
CA MET A 169 -5.05 -2.51 3.94
C MET A 169 -6.25 -3.37 3.64
N GLN A 170 -7.31 -2.74 3.14
CA GLN A 170 -8.52 -3.38 2.67
C GLN A 170 -8.78 -2.98 1.22
N GLY A 171 -8.47 -3.85 0.26
CA GLY A 171 -8.97 -3.79 -1.11
C GLY A 171 -10.30 -4.57 -1.19
N PHE A 172 -11.35 -3.93 -1.67
CA PHE A 172 -12.67 -4.54 -1.72
C PHE A 172 -12.79 -5.48 -2.91
N LYS A 173 -13.45 -6.62 -2.68
CA LYS A 173 -13.75 -7.61 -3.70
C LYS A 173 -14.49 -6.98 -4.89
N THR A 174 -14.10 -7.37 -6.09
CA THR A 174 -14.81 -7.08 -7.34
C THR A 174 -15.36 -8.36 -7.96
N SER A 175 -16.07 -8.24 -9.09
CA SER A 175 -16.51 -9.43 -9.86
C SER A 175 -15.33 -10.27 -10.37
N GLU A 176 -14.17 -9.66 -10.55
CA GLU A 176 -12.99 -10.26 -11.19
C GLU A 176 -11.88 -10.62 -10.21
N ALA A 177 -11.85 -10.00 -9.03
CA ALA A 177 -10.78 -10.20 -8.06
C ALA A 177 -11.29 -10.40 -6.63
N PRO A 178 -10.68 -11.31 -5.85
CA PRO A 178 -10.93 -11.45 -4.42
C PRO A 178 -10.47 -10.20 -3.66
N ALA A 179 -10.93 -10.03 -2.43
CA ALA A 179 -10.50 -8.93 -1.58
C ALA A 179 -8.99 -9.02 -1.29
N LEU A 180 -8.31 -7.87 -1.27
CA LEU A 180 -6.90 -7.76 -0.83
C LEU A 180 -6.86 -7.27 0.61
N GLN A 181 -6.31 -8.09 1.52
CA GLN A 181 -6.28 -7.77 2.94
C GLN A 181 -4.92 -8.09 3.53
N TYR A 182 -4.28 -7.09 4.16
CA TYR A 182 -3.03 -7.31 4.88
C TYR A 182 -2.79 -6.25 5.97
N LEU A 183 -1.96 -6.62 6.94
CA LEU A 183 -1.39 -5.71 7.93
C LEU A 183 0.03 -5.35 7.52
N GLY A 184 0.31 -4.05 7.37
CA GLY A 184 1.65 -3.53 7.11
C GLY A 184 2.27 -3.00 8.40
N ILE A 185 3.55 -3.33 8.63
CA ILE A 185 4.39 -2.71 9.67
C ILE A 185 5.54 -2.04 8.95
N GLY A 186 5.72 -0.76 9.16
CA GLY A 186 6.71 0.03 8.43
C GLY A 186 7.62 0.82 9.35
N VAL A 187 8.86 1.03 8.88
CA VAL A 187 9.83 1.96 9.46
C VAL A 187 10.41 2.82 8.35
N GLY A 188 10.69 4.08 8.64
CA GLY A 188 11.15 5.00 7.61
C GLY A 188 11.61 6.34 8.18
N PHE A 189 11.79 7.28 7.28
CA PHE A 189 12.18 8.65 7.60
C PHE A 189 11.09 9.62 7.15
N ALA A 190 10.99 10.74 7.87
CA ALA A 190 10.20 11.90 7.50
C ALA A 190 11.07 13.15 7.50
N TRP A 191 10.72 14.14 6.66
CA TRP A 191 11.38 15.43 6.58
C TRP A 191 10.42 16.52 6.07
#